data_ebe2b01ebf2a9d3b9e39c812fa689fe0
#
_entry.id   ebe2b01ebf2a9d3b9e39c812fa689fe0
#
_cell.length_a   1.000
_cell.length_b   1.000
_cell.length_c   1.000
_cell.angle_alpha   90.00
_cell.angle_beta   90.00
_cell.angle_gamma   90.00
#
_symmetry.space_group_name_H-M   'P 1'
#
loop_
_entity.id
_entity.type
_entity.pdbx_description
1 polymer ?
#
loop_
_entity_poly.entity_id
_entity_poly.type
_entity_poly.pdbx_seq_one_letter_code
_entity_poly.pdbx_strand_id
1 'polypeptide(L)'
;MHNICNRSNFAPRIKLKRKMKKQTIATQTNYQKPDAYGALSMPVYHCCAFEFDTAKHMTDSFTGRVPDPEYVRVMNPTVTFFEKRVKSLTDAANVFAFNSGMAAIANVLLCFVKAGKNIVTSNHLFGNTVSLMHNTLGPLGVETREVNLLDLGAVSRAVDDDTACVFLEIITNPQMEVADLSALARIAHARNVPLIADTTLIPFTQFDASALGVDAQVVSSTKYISAGATSLGGLIIDYGTFPQINRKTRFELLFNMGCYMTPHAAYMQTTGLESLDARYREQSSTALELARRLQGVPQIKRVNYTGLPDNPFYELSQRQFGNTAGAMLTIDLEDKASAISLINRLKVIHRASNLFDNKSLALHPASTIFAAFSGSQRRAMDVYDTTIRLSIGLEHVDDLYEDILNSIHS
;
A
#
# COMPACT_ATOMS: atom_id res chain seq x y z
N MET A 1 -5.24 -33.80 45.93
CA MET A 1 -5.07 -32.53 46.64
C MET A 1 -3.88 -31.80 46.08
N HIS A 2 -4.05 -30.94 45.13
CA HIS A 2 -3.01 -30.00 44.69
C HIS A 2 -3.65 -28.61 44.63
N ASN A 3 -3.18 -27.74 45.50
CA ASN A 3 -3.54 -26.34 45.60
C ASN A 3 -3.13 -25.60 44.33
N ILE A 4 -4.10 -25.17 43.54
CA ILE A 4 -3.92 -24.19 42.47
C ILE A 4 -3.85 -22.82 43.14
N CYS A 5 -2.65 -22.29 43.15
CA CYS A 5 -2.30 -20.97 43.72
C CYS A 5 -3.05 -19.88 42.96
N ASN A 6 -3.97 -19.22 43.66
CA ASN A 6 -4.71 -18.05 43.22
C ASN A 6 -3.75 -16.86 43.06
N ARG A 7 -3.28 -16.58 41.82
CA ARG A 7 -2.52 -15.37 41.49
C ARG A 7 -3.44 -14.27 40.95
N SER A 8 -4.27 -13.73 41.84
CA SER A 8 -4.98 -12.47 41.60
C SER A 8 -4.26 -11.31 42.29
N ASN A 9 -3.15 -10.85 41.73
CA ASN A 9 -2.58 -9.55 42.07
C ASN A 9 -1.98 -8.96 40.80
N PHE A 10 -2.85 -8.46 39.90
CA PHE A 10 -2.42 -7.52 38.87
C PHE A 10 -2.27 -6.14 39.53
N ALA A 11 -1.03 -5.70 39.69
CA ALA A 11 -0.76 -4.30 40.05
C ALA A 11 -1.47 -3.36 39.05
N PRO A 12 -2.00 -2.20 39.52
CA PRO A 12 -2.68 -1.27 38.63
C PRO A 12 -1.71 -0.80 37.55
N ARG A 13 -2.06 -1.05 36.28
CA ARG A 13 -1.28 -0.55 35.13
C ARG A 13 -1.21 0.97 35.22
N ILE A 14 -0.02 1.50 35.43
CA ILE A 14 0.25 2.94 35.32
C ILE A 14 -0.23 3.39 33.94
N LYS A 15 -1.25 4.26 33.89
CA LYS A 15 -1.65 4.95 32.67
C LYS A 15 -0.53 5.88 32.26
N LEU A 16 0.41 5.40 31.44
CA LEU A 16 1.40 6.24 30.80
C LEU A 16 0.67 7.23 29.89
N LYS A 17 0.58 8.49 30.30
CA LYS A 17 0.00 9.61 29.53
C LYS A 17 0.78 9.95 28.24
N ARG A 18 1.88 9.24 27.95
CA ARG A 18 2.71 9.47 26.74
C ARG A 18 2.27 8.55 25.63
N LYS A 19 1.85 9.12 24.47
CA LYS A 19 1.56 8.34 23.26
C LYS A 19 2.83 7.56 22.86
N MET A 20 2.75 6.23 22.81
CA MET A 20 3.87 5.37 22.41
C MET A 20 4.27 5.67 20.96
N LYS A 21 5.54 5.44 20.64
CA LYS A 21 6.04 5.54 19.26
C LYS A 21 5.49 4.39 18.40
N LYS A 22 5.36 4.62 17.09
CA LYS A 22 4.77 3.65 16.15
C LYS A 22 5.49 2.28 16.19
N GLN A 23 6.82 2.25 16.29
CA GLN A 23 7.60 0.99 16.44
C GLN A 23 7.17 0.18 17.67
N THR A 24 6.95 0.85 18.79
CA THR A 24 6.47 0.19 20.01
C THR A 24 5.03 -0.31 19.84
N ILE A 25 4.16 0.49 19.21
CA ILE A 25 2.77 0.09 18.92
C ILE A 25 2.76 -1.14 18.00
N ALA A 26 3.63 -1.19 16.99
CA ALA A 26 3.72 -2.30 16.05
C ALA A 26 3.98 -3.65 16.74
N THR A 27 4.76 -3.65 17.84
CA THR A 27 5.13 -4.86 18.58
C THR A 27 4.30 -5.13 19.83
N GLN A 28 3.61 -4.12 20.39
CA GLN A 28 2.97 -4.17 21.71
C GLN A 28 1.44 -4.09 21.69
N THR A 29 0.81 -4.20 20.51
CA THR A 29 -0.66 -4.17 20.45
C THR A 29 -1.24 -5.42 21.12
N ASN A 30 -1.89 -5.20 22.28
CA ASN A 30 -2.42 -6.27 23.11
C ASN A 30 -3.77 -6.77 22.60
N TYR A 31 -4.04 -8.07 22.83
CA TYR A 31 -5.40 -8.62 22.71
C TYR A 31 -6.35 -7.99 23.73
N GLN A 32 -7.59 -7.82 23.35
CA GLN A 32 -8.64 -7.50 24.32
C GLN A 32 -9.04 -8.72 25.18
N LYS A 33 -8.91 -9.92 24.60
CA LYS A 33 -9.07 -11.20 25.31
C LYS A 33 -7.73 -11.93 25.25
N PRO A 34 -7.05 -12.18 26.37
CA PRO A 34 -5.81 -12.96 26.41
C PRO A 34 -6.08 -14.39 25.89
N ASP A 35 -5.14 -14.90 25.14
CA ASP A 35 -5.14 -16.32 24.78
C ASP A 35 -5.08 -17.18 26.05
N ALA A 36 -5.78 -18.34 26.05
CA ALA A 36 -5.87 -19.24 27.20
C ALA A 36 -4.49 -19.75 27.68
N TYR A 37 -3.51 -19.80 26.78
CA TYR A 37 -2.14 -20.25 27.04
C TYR A 37 -1.14 -19.10 27.15
N GLY A 38 -1.57 -17.84 27.00
CA GLY A 38 -0.71 -16.66 27.12
C GLY A 38 0.23 -16.45 25.93
N ALA A 39 -0.19 -16.83 24.71
CA ALA A 39 0.59 -16.63 23.49
C ALA A 39 0.94 -15.16 23.29
N LEU A 40 2.19 -14.85 22.96
CA LEU A 40 2.65 -13.48 22.64
C LEU A 40 2.18 -13.01 21.27
N SER A 41 2.13 -13.93 20.30
CA SER A 41 1.61 -13.67 18.96
C SER A 41 0.16 -14.12 18.86
N MET A 42 -0.64 -13.44 18.01
CA MET A 42 -2.03 -13.82 17.78
C MET A 42 -2.10 -15.23 17.20
N PRO A 43 -2.84 -16.17 17.81
CA PRO A 43 -3.08 -17.47 17.22
C PRO A 43 -3.79 -17.38 15.85
N VAL A 44 -3.52 -18.37 14.99
CA VAL A 44 -4.20 -18.46 13.69
C VAL A 44 -5.50 -19.24 13.85
N TYR A 45 -6.63 -18.56 13.75
CA TYR A 45 -7.96 -19.17 13.72
C TYR A 45 -8.28 -19.66 12.31
N HIS A 46 -7.79 -20.85 11.96
CA HIS A 46 -7.96 -21.44 10.64
C HIS A 46 -9.22 -22.30 10.56
N CYS A 47 -10.38 -21.66 10.70
CA CYS A 47 -11.70 -22.28 10.62
C CYS A 47 -12.67 -21.38 9.84
N CYS A 48 -13.69 -21.97 9.22
CA CYS A 48 -14.67 -21.21 8.43
C CYS A 48 -15.83 -20.68 9.26
N ALA A 49 -16.24 -21.40 10.30
CA ALA A 49 -17.42 -21.09 11.11
C ALA A 49 -17.09 -21.15 12.60
N PHE A 50 -17.92 -20.50 13.40
CA PHE A 50 -17.79 -20.40 14.84
C PHE A 50 -19.10 -20.88 15.50
N GLU A 51 -19.00 -21.55 16.63
CA GLU A 51 -20.14 -22.00 17.41
C GLU A 51 -20.60 -20.90 18.39
N PHE A 52 -21.90 -20.83 18.64
CA PHE A 52 -22.52 -19.93 19.58
C PHE A 52 -23.20 -20.71 20.72
N ASP A 53 -23.08 -20.23 21.94
CA ASP A 53 -23.67 -20.88 23.13
C ASP A 53 -25.19 -20.99 23.06
N THR A 54 -25.86 -20.03 22.40
CA THR A 54 -27.32 -19.98 22.26
C THR A 54 -27.74 -19.44 20.89
N ALA A 55 -28.95 -19.83 20.44
CA ALA A 55 -29.55 -19.26 19.22
C ALA A 55 -29.77 -17.73 19.35
N LYS A 56 -30.01 -17.23 20.55
CA LYS A 56 -30.13 -15.79 20.79
C LYS A 56 -28.79 -15.09 20.56
N HIS A 57 -27.68 -15.62 21.09
CA HIS A 57 -26.34 -15.10 20.88
C HIS A 57 -25.99 -15.08 19.40
N MET A 58 -26.27 -16.18 18.67
CA MET A 58 -26.11 -16.25 17.22
C MET A 58 -26.89 -15.15 16.51
N THR A 59 -28.18 -14.95 16.85
CA THR A 59 -29.00 -13.86 16.29
C THR A 59 -28.41 -12.49 16.57
N ASP A 60 -27.93 -12.25 17.78
CA ASP A 60 -27.36 -10.96 18.18
C ASP A 60 -26.05 -10.66 17.41
N SER A 61 -25.23 -11.70 17.10
CA SER A 61 -24.06 -11.56 16.24
C SER A 61 -24.47 -11.22 14.80
N PHE A 62 -25.33 -12.02 14.17
CA PHE A 62 -25.78 -11.81 12.77
C PHE A 62 -26.53 -10.47 12.56
N THR A 63 -27.05 -9.88 13.63
CA THR A 63 -27.69 -8.54 13.57
C THR A 63 -26.76 -7.40 14.00
N GLY A 64 -25.46 -7.69 14.24
CA GLY A 64 -24.46 -6.71 14.62
C GLY A 64 -24.60 -6.14 16.02
N ARG A 65 -25.40 -6.75 16.90
CA ARG A 65 -25.57 -6.33 18.32
C ARG A 65 -24.37 -6.73 19.17
N VAL A 66 -23.69 -7.81 18.81
CA VAL A 66 -22.42 -8.24 19.41
C VAL A 66 -21.36 -8.44 18.32
N PRO A 67 -20.09 -8.07 18.56
CA PRO A 67 -19.05 -8.12 17.56
C PRO A 67 -18.30 -9.49 17.57
N ASP A 68 -19.05 -10.59 17.57
CA ASP A 68 -18.45 -11.93 17.57
C ASP A 68 -18.37 -12.49 16.13
N PRO A 69 -17.34 -13.28 15.81
CA PRO A 69 -17.18 -13.83 14.48
C PRO A 69 -18.27 -14.87 14.17
N GLU A 70 -18.83 -14.79 12.98
CA GLU A 70 -19.88 -15.68 12.47
C GLU A 70 -19.30 -16.62 11.42
N TYR A 71 -18.61 -16.05 10.46
CA TYR A 71 -18.06 -16.72 9.31
C TYR A 71 -16.79 -16.02 8.83
N VAL A 72 -15.75 -16.79 8.50
CA VAL A 72 -14.40 -16.27 8.21
C VAL A 72 -14.36 -15.20 7.12
N ARG A 73 -15.25 -15.28 6.12
CA ARG A 73 -15.32 -14.30 5.02
C ARG A 73 -15.69 -12.90 5.51
N VAL A 74 -16.43 -12.81 6.61
CA VAL A 74 -16.92 -11.55 7.17
C VAL A 74 -16.02 -11.07 8.31
N MET A 75 -15.72 -11.96 9.24
CA MET A 75 -14.91 -11.66 10.42
C MET A 75 -14.12 -12.91 10.85
N ASN A 76 -12.85 -12.70 11.16
CA ASN A 76 -11.97 -13.72 11.74
C ASN A 76 -11.09 -13.07 12.81
N PRO A 77 -10.90 -13.68 13.99
CA PRO A 77 -10.12 -13.08 15.08
C PRO A 77 -8.68 -12.70 14.68
N THR A 78 -8.00 -13.52 13.87
CA THR A 78 -6.64 -13.23 13.39
C THR A 78 -6.62 -12.03 12.44
N VAL A 79 -7.58 -11.96 11.49
CA VAL A 79 -7.70 -10.82 10.57
C VAL A 79 -8.07 -9.55 11.32
N THR A 80 -9.04 -9.62 12.23
CA THR A 80 -9.44 -8.48 13.07
C THR A 80 -8.28 -7.94 13.92
N PHE A 81 -7.40 -8.84 14.40
CA PHE A 81 -6.22 -8.43 15.14
C PHE A 81 -5.24 -7.64 14.25
N PHE A 82 -5.01 -8.10 13.01
CA PHE A 82 -4.20 -7.38 12.03
C PHE A 82 -4.80 -5.99 11.71
N GLU A 83 -6.10 -5.92 11.41
CA GLU A 83 -6.81 -4.66 11.17
C GLU A 83 -6.67 -3.68 12.34
N LYS A 84 -6.87 -4.15 13.59
CA LYS A 84 -6.72 -3.35 14.80
C LYS A 84 -5.29 -2.85 15.01
N ARG A 85 -4.29 -3.66 14.66
CA ARG A 85 -2.88 -3.25 14.75
C ARG A 85 -2.58 -2.12 13.76
N VAL A 86 -3.01 -2.25 12.50
CA VAL A 86 -2.89 -1.17 11.49
C VAL A 86 -3.64 0.09 11.94
N LYS A 87 -4.87 -0.05 12.44
CA LYS A 87 -5.65 1.05 13.00
C LYS A 87 -4.90 1.81 14.09
N SER A 88 -4.24 1.09 15.00
CA SER A 88 -3.47 1.69 16.10
C SER A 88 -2.21 2.45 15.60
N LEU A 89 -1.72 2.14 14.41
CA LEU A 89 -0.55 2.77 13.80
C LEU A 89 -0.90 4.00 12.95
N THR A 90 -2.18 4.14 12.54
CA THR A 90 -2.63 5.14 11.56
C THR A 90 -3.62 6.15 12.14
N ASP A 91 -4.09 5.96 13.36
CA ASP A 91 -5.20 6.71 13.97
C ASP A 91 -6.50 6.69 13.10
N ALA A 92 -6.65 5.68 12.22
CA ALA A 92 -7.79 5.52 11.32
C ALA A 92 -9.10 5.27 12.06
N ALA A 93 -10.23 5.66 11.47
CA ALA A 93 -11.56 5.31 11.96
C ALA A 93 -11.86 3.83 11.75
N ASN A 94 -11.50 3.30 10.57
CA ASN A 94 -11.67 1.88 10.22
C ASN A 94 -10.48 1.38 9.40
N VAL A 95 -10.24 0.06 9.47
CA VAL A 95 -9.30 -0.65 8.60
C VAL A 95 -9.97 -1.93 8.11
N PHE A 96 -9.81 -2.23 6.83
CA PHE A 96 -10.34 -3.44 6.19
C PHE A 96 -9.23 -4.15 5.46
N ALA A 97 -9.07 -5.46 5.72
CA ALA A 97 -8.06 -6.30 5.12
C ALA A 97 -8.65 -7.17 3.98
N PHE A 98 -7.97 -7.18 2.85
CA PHE A 98 -8.34 -7.87 1.62
C PHE A 98 -7.26 -8.86 1.19
N ASN A 99 -7.62 -9.77 0.30
CA ASN A 99 -6.69 -10.78 -0.25
C ASN A 99 -5.64 -10.20 -1.21
N SER A 100 -5.78 -8.96 -1.67
CA SER A 100 -4.80 -8.28 -2.55
C SER A 100 -4.99 -6.77 -2.56
N GLY A 101 -3.95 -6.02 -2.99
CA GLY A 101 -4.05 -4.58 -3.22
C GLY A 101 -5.12 -4.22 -4.25
N MET A 102 -5.22 -4.98 -5.36
CA MET A 102 -6.26 -4.78 -6.37
C MET A 102 -7.68 -4.98 -5.82
N ALA A 103 -7.86 -5.95 -4.91
CA ALA A 103 -9.14 -6.12 -4.23
C ALA A 103 -9.48 -4.91 -3.35
N ALA A 104 -8.50 -4.33 -2.66
CA ALA A 104 -8.70 -3.11 -1.87
C ALA A 104 -9.06 -1.91 -2.77
N ILE A 105 -8.35 -1.72 -3.90
CA ILE A 105 -8.65 -0.67 -4.89
C ILE A 105 -10.08 -0.84 -5.43
N ALA A 106 -10.42 -2.03 -5.91
CA ALA A 106 -11.76 -2.29 -6.47
C ALA A 106 -12.87 -2.02 -5.43
N ASN A 107 -12.68 -2.49 -4.19
CA ASN A 107 -13.68 -2.31 -3.14
C ASN A 107 -13.85 -0.84 -2.74
N VAL A 108 -12.78 -0.05 -2.61
CA VAL A 108 -12.91 1.36 -2.25
C VAL A 108 -13.58 2.16 -3.36
N LEU A 109 -13.25 1.90 -4.62
CA LEU A 109 -13.92 2.54 -5.76
C LEU A 109 -15.42 2.20 -5.80
N LEU A 110 -15.79 0.92 -5.63
CA LEU A 110 -17.18 0.47 -5.58
C LEU A 110 -17.99 1.07 -4.42
N CYS A 111 -17.34 1.65 -3.40
CA CYS A 111 -18.06 2.42 -2.39
C CYS A 111 -18.72 3.68 -2.96
N PHE A 112 -18.19 4.23 -4.04
CA PHE A 112 -18.58 5.55 -4.56
C PHE A 112 -19.16 5.50 -5.98
N VAL A 113 -18.66 4.61 -6.84
CA VAL A 113 -19.04 4.57 -8.26
C VAL A 113 -20.42 3.94 -8.48
N LYS A 114 -21.09 4.41 -9.51
CA LYS A 114 -22.28 3.85 -10.14
C LYS A 114 -22.33 4.34 -11.60
N ALA A 115 -23.19 3.76 -12.43
CA ALA A 115 -23.41 4.23 -13.80
C ALA A 115 -23.69 5.73 -13.83
N GLY A 116 -23.08 6.44 -14.75
CA GLY A 116 -23.16 7.90 -14.93
C GLY A 116 -22.24 8.72 -14.04
N LYS A 117 -21.47 8.09 -13.14
CA LYS A 117 -20.44 8.77 -12.35
C LYS A 117 -19.07 8.64 -13.01
N ASN A 118 -18.15 9.56 -12.62
CA ASN A 118 -16.76 9.53 -13.08
C ASN A 118 -15.76 9.39 -11.93
N ILE A 119 -14.57 8.91 -12.26
CA ILE A 119 -13.37 8.91 -11.42
C ILE A 119 -12.37 9.87 -12.06
N VAL A 120 -11.90 10.88 -11.31
CA VAL A 120 -10.78 11.72 -11.73
C VAL A 120 -9.50 11.09 -11.23
N THR A 121 -8.52 10.88 -12.13
CA THR A 121 -7.30 10.15 -11.78
C THR A 121 -6.11 10.63 -12.62
N SER A 122 -4.91 10.10 -12.30
CA SER A 122 -3.70 10.29 -13.08
C SER A 122 -3.72 9.47 -14.36
N ASN A 123 -3.07 9.98 -15.42
CA ASN A 123 -2.64 9.17 -16.55
C ASN A 123 -1.43 8.27 -16.22
N HIS A 124 -0.82 8.44 -15.04
CA HIS A 124 0.30 7.65 -14.52
C HIS A 124 -0.16 6.80 -13.33
N LEU A 125 -0.74 5.64 -13.61
CA LEU A 125 -1.15 4.64 -12.63
C LEU A 125 -0.54 3.28 -12.94
N PHE A 126 -0.52 2.41 -11.94
CA PHE A 126 -0.23 1.00 -12.12
C PHE A 126 -1.17 0.37 -13.16
N GLY A 127 -0.61 -0.35 -14.13
CA GLY A 127 -1.35 -0.83 -15.31
C GLY A 127 -2.63 -1.60 -15.01
N ASN A 128 -2.68 -2.40 -13.92
CA ASN A 128 -3.90 -3.10 -13.52
C ASN A 128 -4.97 -2.16 -12.95
N THR A 129 -4.58 -1.04 -12.35
CA THR A 129 -5.54 -0.02 -11.89
C THR A 129 -6.19 0.69 -13.09
N VAL A 130 -5.38 1.02 -14.11
CA VAL A 130 -5.89 1.53 -15.39
C VAL A 130 -6.86 0.53 -16.02
N SER A 131 -6.45 -0.73 -16.10
CA SER A 131 -7.32 -1.79 -16.66
C SER A 131 -8.61 -1.99 -15.86
N LEU A 132 -8.57 -1.92 -14.53
CA LEU A 132 -9.77 -1.99 -13.68
C LEU A 132 -10.76 -0.86 -14.04
N MET A 133 -10.26 0.37 -14.16
CA MET A 133 -11.10 1.53 -14.43
C MET A 133 -11.72 1.47 -15.84
N HIS A 134 -10.91 1.19 -16.87
CA HIS A 134 -11.37 1.18 -18.24
C HIS A 134 -12.11 -0.09 -18.66
N ASN A 135 -11.54 -1.26 -18.32
CA ASN A 135 -12.03 -2.54 -18.85
C ASN A 135 -13.06 -3.22 -17.94
N THR A 136 -13.08 -2.89 -16.66
CA THR A 136 -14.02 -3.48 -15.70
C THR A 136 -15.13 -2.51 -15.30
N LEU A 137 -14.79 -1.29 -14.90
CA LEU A 137 -15.77 -0.30 -14.46
C LEU A 137 -16.38 0.48 -15.63
N GLY A 138 -15.63 0.75 -16.70
CA GLY A 138 -16.11 1.44 -17.90
C GLY A 138 -17.34 0.78 -18.52
N PRO A 139 -17.38 -0.54 -18.79
CA PRO A 139 -18.57 -1.24 -19.28
C PRO A 139 -19.77 -1.18 -18.34
N LEU A 140 -19.56 -0.88 -17.05
CA LEU A 140 -20.63 -0.65 -16.07
C LEU A 140 -21.12 0.80 -16.05
N GLY A 141 -20.66 1.64 -16.99
CA GLY A 141 -21.09 3.03 -17.13
C GLY A 141 -20.36 4.02 -16.24
N VAL A 142 -19.16 3.68 -15.74
CA VAL A 142 -18.28 4.58 -14.99
C VAL A 142 -17.28 5.23 -15.94
N GLU A 143 -17.27 6.56 -16.01
CA GLU A 143 -16.29 7.32 -16.79
C GLU A 143 -14.95 7.41 -16.03
N THR A 144 -13.83 7.24 -16.73
CA THR A 144 -12.49 7.52 -16.17
C THR A 144 -11.95 8.79 -16.84
N ARG A 145 -11.71 9.82 -16.01
CA ARG A 145 -11.13 11.11 -16.45
C ARG A 145 -9.66 11.16 -16.06
N GLU A 146 -8.80 10.82 -17.00
CA GLU A 146 -7.35 10.90 -16.82
C GLU A 146 -6.88 12.34 -17.04
N VAL A 147 -6.20 12.89 -16.04
CA VAL A 147 -5.63 14.24 -16.07
C VAL A 147 -4.20 14.23 -15.53
N ASN A 148 -3.40 15.18 -15.97
CA ASN A 148 -2.12 15.42 -15.32
C ASN A 148 -2.38 16.01 -13.92
N LEU A 149 -2.11 15.26 -12.86
CA LEU A 149 -2.34 15.71 -11.48
C LEU A 149 -1.38 16.82 -11.02
N LEU A 150 -0.33 17.12 -11.80
CA LEU A 150 0.55 18.25 -11.57
C LEU A 150 -0.08 19.58 -12.06
N ASP A 151 -1.06 19.51 -12.99
CA ASP A 151 -1.89 20.64 -13.40
C ASP A 151 -3.15 20.73 -12.54
N LEU A 152 -3.04 21.43 -11.40
CA LEU A 152 -4.15 21.62 -10.48
C LEU A 152 -5.36 22.33 -11.14
N GLY A 153 -5.14 23.14 -12.16
CA GLY A 153 -6.20 23.77 -12.94
C GLY A 153 -6.98 22.75 -13.78
N ALA A 154 -6.28 21.80 -14.42
CA ALA A 154 -6.93 20.69 -15.14
C ALA A 154 -7.73 19.78 -14.18
N VAL A 155 -7.16 19.44 -13.02
CA VAL A 155 -7.87 18.67 -11.99
C VAL A 155 -9.14 19.38 -11.54
N SER A 156 -9.05 20.70 -11.25
CA SER A 156 -10.22 21.48 -10.82
C SER A 156 -11.33 21.55 -11.84
N ARG A 157 -11.00 21.53 -13.14
CA ARG A 157 -12.00 21.46 -14.23
C ARG A 157 -12.60 20.06 -14.42
N ALA A 158 -11.82 19.02 -14.11
CA ALA A 158 -12.25 17.63 -14.25
C ALA A 158 -13.17 17.15 -13.12
N VAL A 159 -13.05 17.73 -11.92
CA VAL A 159 -13.88 17.42 -10.76
C VAL A 159 -15.20 18.18 -10.85
N ASP A 160 -16.31 17.46 -10.96
CA ASP A 160 -17.67 18.00 -11.06
C ASP A 160 -18.66 17.28 -10.11
N ASP A 161 -19.96 17.56 -10.25
CA ASP A 161 -21.02 16.99 -9.40
C ASP A 161 -21.25 15.49 -9.66
N ASP A 162 -20.74 14.95 -10.78
CA ASP A 162 -20.78 13.53 -11.09
C ASP A 162 -19.48 12.80 -10.71
N THR A 163 -18.51 13.50 -10.17
CA THR A 163 -17.26 12.88 -9.70
C THR A 163 -17.52 12.05 -8.45
N ALA A 164 -17.23 10.75 -8.53
CA ALA A 164 -17.37 9.80 -7.43
C ALA A 164 -16.20 9.87 -6.46
N CYS A 165 -14.98 10.02 -6.99
CA CYS A 165 -13.76 10.19 -6.21
C CYS A 165 -12.62 10.75 -7.07
N VAL A 166 -11.62 11.32 -6.41
CA VAL A 166 -10.28 11.50 -6.97
C VAL A 166 -9.42 10.34 -6.47
N PHE A 167 -8.85 9.56 -7.38
CA PHE A 167 -7.96 8.43 -7.07
C PHE A 167 -6.56 8.69 -7.62
N LEU A 168 -5.53 8.38 -6.82
CA LEU A 168 -4.14 8.59 -7.22
C LEU A 168 -3.18 7.61 -6.54
N GLU A 169 -1.96 7.48 -7.09
CA GLU A 169 -0.78 6.97 -6.40
C GLU A 169 0.02 8.15 -5.85
N ILE A 170 0.46 8.07 -4.59
CA ILE A 170 1.22 9.19 -3.95
C ILE A 170 2.58 9.41 -4.60
N ILE A 171 3.19 8.36 -5.10
CA ILE A 171 4.36 8.36 -5.98
C ILE A 171 4.05 7.35 -7.08
N THR A 172 4.15 7.77 -8.34
CA THR A 172 3.78 6.93 -9.49
C THR A 172 4.86 5.89 -9.80
N ASN A 173 4.44 4.74 -10.35
CA ASN A 173 5.31 3.64 -10.72
C ASN A 173 5.14 3.33 -12.23
N PRO A 174 6.17 3.51 -13.08
CA PRO A 174 7.59 3.74 -12.75
C PRO A 174 8.05 5.20 -12.82
N GLN A 175 7.17 6.17 -13.10
CA GLN A 175 7.54 7.55 -13.45
C GLN A 175 8.17 8.32 -12.28
N MET A 176 7.93 7.89 -11.04
CA MET A 176 8.42 8.53 -9.79
C MET A 176 7.92 9.97 -9.61
N GLU A 177 6.75 10.31 -10.15
CA GLU A 177 6.11 11.60 -9.89
C GLU A 177 5.43 11.62 -8.52
N VAL A 178 5.51 12.74 -7.83
CA VAL A 178 4.89 12.93 -6.51
C VAL A 178 3.65 13.80 -6.64
N ALA A 179 2.51 13.31 -6.19
CA ALA A 179 1.26 14.08 -6.14
C ALA A 179 1.24 15.05 -4.95
N ASP A 180 0.81 16.30 -5.16
CA ASP A 180 0.56 17.23 -4.04
C ASP A 180 -0.79 16.92 -3.38
N LEU A 181 -0.74 16.06 -2.36
CA LEU A 181 -1.91 15.53 -1.68
C LEU A 181 -2.79 16.64 -1.11
N SER A 182 -2.18 17.64 -0.44
CA SER A 182 -2.93 18.72 0.19
C SER A 182 -3.60 19.65 -0.83
N ALA A 183 -2.97 19.87 -1.98
CA ALA A 183 -3.57 20.67 -3.05
C ALA A 183 -4.75 19.92 -3.70
N LEU A 184 -4.57 18.63 -3.99
CA LEU A 184 -5.59 17.79 -4.60
C LEU A 184 -6.78 17.57 -3.65
N ALA A 185 -6.51 17.38 -2.35
CA ALA A 185 -7.56 17.29 -1.33
C ALA A 185 -8.44 18.55 -1.30
N ARG A 186 -7.84 19.75 -1.33
CA ARG A 186 -8.63 21.00 -1.36
C ARG A 186 -9.55 21.09 -2.58
N ILE A 187 -9.09 20.63 -3.76
CA ILE A 187 -9.92 20.61 -4.97
C ILE A 187 -11.08 19.62 -4.83
N ALA A 188 -10.79 18.40 -4.40
CA ALA A 188 -11.80 17.36 -4.23
C ALA A 188 -12.85 17.75 -3.17
N HIS A 189 -12.40 18.19 -2.00
CA HIS A 189 -13.28 18.57 -0.88
C HIS A 189 -14.13 19.79 -1.17
N ALA A 190 -13.70 20.72 -2.02
CA ALA A 190 -14.51 21.86 -2.48
C ALA A 190 -15.82 21.41 -3.17
N ARG A 191 -15.87 20.17 -3.66
CA ARG A 191 -17.04 19.53 -4.28
C ARG A 191 -17.58 18.35 -3.46
N ASN A 192 -17.16 18.20 -2.19
CA ASN A 192 -17.51 17.06 -1.33
C ASN A 192 -17.18 15.69 -1.99
N VAL A 193 -16.08 15.63 -2.72
CA VAL A 193 -15.54 14.44 -3.39
C VAL A 193 -14.39 13.88 -2.54
N PRO A 194 -14.35 12.55 -2.26
CA PRO A 194 -13.25 11.95 -1.51
C PRO A 194 -11.95 11.92 -2.31
N LEU A 195 -10.83 12.16 -1.61
CA LEU A 195 -9.48 11.88 -2.09
C LEU A 195 -9.03 10.50 -1.59
N ILE A 196 -8.84 9.57 -2.51
CA ILE A 196 -8.39 8.20 -2.24
C ILE A 196 -6.97 8.05 -2.79
N ALA A 197 -6.03 7.67 -1.94
CA ALA A 197 -4.63 7.57 -2.31
C ALA A 197 -4.09 6.14 -2.13
N ASP A 198 -3.49 5.58 -3.17
CA ASP A 198 -2.63 4.41 -3.04
C ASP A 198 -1.27 4.84 -2.47
N THR A 199 -1.01 4.40 -1.26
CA THR A 199 0.19 4.76 -0.49
C THR A 199 1.20 3.62 -0.39
N THR A 200 1.13 2.66 -1.30
CA THR A 200 1.97 1.45 -1.28
C THR A 200 3.48 1.76 -1.28
N LEU A 201 3.91 2.86 -1.92
CA LEU A 201 5.34 3.20 -2.05
C LEU A 201 5.97 3.77 -0.77
N ILE A 202 5.20 4.43 0.08
CA ILE A 202 5.65 4.94 1.37
C ILE A 202 4.76 4.35 2.46
N PRO A 203 5.30 3.56 3.41
CA PRO A 203 4.49 2.98 4.47
C PRO A 203 3.74 4.03 5.30
N PHE A 204 2.52 3.73 5.68
CA PHE A 204 1.66 4.59 6.51
C PHE A 204 2.26 4.90 7.90
N THR A 205 3.33 4.20 8.30
CA THR A 205 4.06 4.50 9.52
C THR A 205 4.98 5.71 9.38
N GLN A 206 5.32 6.12 8.15
CA GLN A 206 6.33 7.15 7.87
C GLN A 206 5.74 8.55 7.71
N PHE A 207 4.46 8.67 7.38
CA PHE A 207 3.79 9.98 7.20
C PHE A 207 2.35 9.92 7.73
N ASP A 208 1.68 11.06 7.77
CA ASP A 208 0.28 11.20 8.17
C ASP A 208 -0.56 11.61 6.96
N ALA A 209 -1.18 10.62 6.31
CA ALA A 209 -1.98 10.87 5.12
C ALA A 209 -3.25 11.67 5.43
N SER A 210 -3.86 11.50 6.62
CA SER A 210 -5.06 12.26 6.99
C SER A 210 -4.76 13.74 7.19
N ALA A 211 -3.60 14.07 7.74
CA ALA A 211 -3.14 15.47 7.87
C ALA A 211 -2.90 16.14 6.52
N LEU A 212 -2.66 15.36 5.45
CA LEU A 212 -2.54 15.84 4.07
C LEU A 212 -3.88 15.87 3.31
N GLY A 213 -4.99 15.51 3.97
CA GLY A 213 -6.34 15.56 3.42
C GLY A 213 -6.76 14.29 2.68
N VAL A 214 -6.04 13.18 2.81
CA VAL A 214 -6.45 11.88 2.27
C VAL A 214 -7.59 11.31 3.12
N ASP A 215 -8.70 10.94 2.48
CA ASP A 215 -9.88 10.39 3.16
C ASP A 215 -9.79 8.88 3.36
N ALA A 216 -9.14 8.20 2.42
CA ALA A 216 -8.82 6.78 2.53
C ALA A 216 -7.49 6.45 1.85
N GLN A 217 -6.66 5.66 2.53
CA GLN A 217 -5.51 5.03 1.89
C GLN A 217 -5.87 3.65 1.38
N VAL A 218 -5.33 3.31 0.21
CA VAL A 218 -5.20 1.93 -0.24
C VAL A 218 -3.75 1.51 -0.14
N VAL A 219 -3.50 0.30 0.34
CA VAL A 219 -2.14 -0.24 0.49
C VAL A 219 -2.11 -1.66 -0.04
N SER A 220 -1.20 -1.94 -0.98
CA SER A 220 -0.85 -3.32 -1.28
C SER A 220 0.05 -3.86 -0.17
N SER A 221 -0.55 -4.50 0.84
CA SER A 221 0.19 -5.06 1.97
C SER A 221 1.07 -6.27 1.60
N THR A 222 0.95 -6.75 0.36
CA THR A 222 1.89 -7.67 -0.30
C THR A 222 3.32 -7.15 -0.30
N LYS A 223 3.52 -5.82 -0.28
CA LYS A 223 4.80 -5.15 -0.47
C LYS A 223 5.58 -5.07 0.86
N TYR A 224 5.89 -3.91 1.36
CA TYR A 224 6.65 -3.74 2.61
C TYR A 224 6.11 -4.55 3.79
N ILE A 225 4.78 -4.67 3.92
CA ILE A 225 4.15 -5.30 5.09
C ILE A 225 4.39 -6.80 5.12
N SER A 226 4.36 -7.50 3.98
CA SER A 226 4.53 -8.95 3.93
C SER A 226 5.92 -9.45 4.29
N ALA A 227 6.91 -8.55 4.44
CA ALA A 227 8.28 -8.88 4.83
C ALA A 227 8.97 -9.91 3.91
N GLY A 228 9.05 -9.61 2.60
CA GLY A 228 9.73 -10.46 1.61
C GLY A 228 8.77 -11.24 0.73
N ALA A 229 7.64 -10.65 0.34
CA ALA A 229 6.63 -11.24 -0.55
C ALA A 229 6.10 -12.61 -0.08
N THR A 230 5.97 -12.79 1.23
CA THR A 230 5.54 -14.05 1.85
C THR A 230 4.04 -14.30 1.73
N SER A 231 3.24 -13.24 1.53
CA SER A 231 1.78 -13.32 1.40
C SER A 231 1.22 -12.18 0.57
N LEU A 232 0.13 -12.44 -0.15
CA LEU A 232 -0.68 -11.41 -0.78
C LEU A 232 -1.57 -10.71 0.26
N GLY A 233 -1.86 -9.43 0.03
CA GLY A 233 -2.82 -8.71 0.84
C GLY A 233 -3.03 -7.27 0.35
N GLY A 234 -4.12 -6.68 0.84
CA GLY A 234 -4.47 -5.29 0.61
C GLY A 234 -5.17 -4.70 1.82
N LEU A 235 -5.10 -3.39 1.97
CA LEU A 235 -5.77 -2.66 3.03
C LEU A 235 -6.53 -1.47 2.47
N ILE A 236 -7.71 -1.19 3.04
CA ILE A 236 -8.32 0.14 3.04
C ILE A 236 -8.16 0.70 4.45
N ILE A 237 -7.52 1.86 4.58
CA ILE A 237 -7.36 2.61 5.82
C ILE A 237 -8.28 3.83 5.70
N ASP A 238 -9.43 3.78 6.36
CA ASP A 238 -10.51 4.77 6.27
C ASP A 238 -10.43 5.74 7.46
N TYR A 239 -10.36 7.03 7.16
CA TYR A 239 -10.30 8.08 8.18
C TYR A 239 -11.68 8.55 8.66
N GLY A 240 -12.75 8.01 8.09
CA GLY A 240 -14.13 8.23 8.57
C GLY A 240 -14.81 9.49 8.03
N THR A 241 -14.16 10.23 7.13
CA THR A 241 -14.73 11.44 6.50
C THR A 241 -15.96 11.10 5.65
N PHE A 242 -15.93 9.95 4.98
CA PHE A 242 -17.00 9.47 4.10
C PHE A 242 -17.59 8.14 4.62
N PRO A 243 -18.77 8.17 5.31
CA PRO A 243 -19.36 6.98 5.94
C PRO A 243 -19.64 5.81 5.00
N GLN A 244 -19.75 6.07 3.69
CA GLN A 244 -19.99 5.07 2.67
C GLN A 244 -18.89 3.99 2.67
N ILE A 245 -17.64 4.35 2.95
CA ILE A 245 -16.50 3.40 2.97
C ILE A 245 -16.78 2.29 3.98
N ASN A 246 -17.03 2.66 5.25
CA ASN A 246 -17.29 1.67 6.29
C ASN A 246 -18.57 0.87 6.02
N ARG A 247 -19.69 1.55 5.71
CA ARG A 247 -20.98 0.91 5.52
C ARG A 247 -20.96 -0.11 4.39
N LYS A 248 -20.49 0.29 3.20
CA LYS A 248 -20.48 -0.61 2.03
C LYS A 248 -19.42 -1.69 2.14
N THR A 249 -18.20 -1.36 2.58
CA THR A 249 -17.13 -2.34 2.67
C THR A 249 -17.48 -3.46 3.63
N ARG A 250 -17.92 -3.14 4.85
CA ARG A 250 -18.20 -4.15 5.88
C ARG A 250 -19.46 -4.95 5.58
N PHE A 251 -20.55 -4.28 5.20
CA PHE A 251 -21.89 -4.90 5.17
C PHE A 251 -22.37 -5.31 3.78
N GLU A 252 -21.65 -4.94 2.72
CA GLU A 252 -22.03 -5.29 1.35
C GLU A 252 -20.88 -5.97 0.59
N LEU A 253 -19.75 -5.28 0.41
CA LEU A 253 -18.73 -5.72 -0.54
C LEU A 253 -17.97 -6.95 -0.06
N LEU A 254 -17.53 -7.01 1.21
CA LEU A 254 -16.88 -8.21 1.77
C LEU A 254 -17.84 -9.40 1.79
N PHE A 255 -19.11 -9.16 2.15
CA PHE A 255 -20.14 -10.21 2.15
C PHE A 255 -20.37 -10.79 0.75
N ASN A 256 -20.54 -9.92 -0.25
CA ASN A 256 -21.00 -10.32 -1.58
C ASN A 256 -19.87 -10.75 -2.50
N MET A 257 -18.70 -10.08 -2.44
CA MET A 257 -17.58 -10.33 -3.35
C MET A 257 -16.56 -11.31 -2.79
N GLY A 258 -16.51 -11.50 -1.46
CA GLY A 258 -15.65 -12.51 -0.84
C GLY A 258 -14.16 -12.24 -0.95
N CYS A 259 -13.74 -11.00 -1.12
CA CYS A 259 -12.32 -10.60 -1.25
C CYS A 259 -11.57 -10.54 0.08
N TYR A 260 -11.95 -11.36 1.06
CA TYR A 260 -11.39 -11.33 2.41
C TYR A 260 -9.93 -11.80 2.47
N MET A 261 -9.18 -11.27 3.42
CA MET A 261 -7.84 -11.77 3.74
C MET A 261 -7.93 -13.10 4.51
N THR A 262 -7.09 -14.08 4.14
CA THR A 262 -7.05 -15.34 4.89
C THR A 262 -6.38 -15.15 6.25
N PRO A 263 -6.76 -15.93 7.29
CA PRO A 263 -6.13 -15.85 8.61
C PRO A 263 -4.61 -16.08 8.57
N HIS A 264 -4.14 -16.98 7.70
CA HIS A 264 -2.71 -17.23 7.53
C HIS A 264 -1.98 -16.00 6.96
N ALA A 265 -2.53 -15.36 5.93
CA ALA A 265 -1.96 -14.13 5.39
C ALA A 265 -1.95 -13.01 6.44
N ALA A 266 -3.02 -12.85 7.21
CA ALA A 266 -3.09 -11.86 8.29
C ALA A 266 -2.02 -12.11 9.37
N TYR A 267 -1.78 -13.36 9.74
CA TYR A 267 -0.71 -13.73 10.68
C TYR A 267 0.67 -13.35 10.13
N MET A 268 0.98 -13.73 8.89
CA MET A 268 2.26 -13.42 8.24
C MET A 268 2.48 -11.90 8.16
N GLN A 269 1.46 -11.15 7.78
CA GLN A 269 1.54 -9.69 7.67
C GLN A 269 1.60 -8.99 9.03
N THR A 270 0.98 -9.55 10.06
CA THR A 270 1.13 -9.07 11.43
C THR A 270 2.58 -9.16 11.89
N THR A 271 3.22 -10.30 11.63
CA THR A 271 4.67 -10.48 11.92
C THR A 271 5.53 -9.51 11.10
N GLY A 272 5.18 -9.31 9.83
CA GLY A 272 5.87 -8.36 8.96
C GLY A 272 5.79 -6.90 9.43
N LEU A 273 4.66 -6.49 10.03
CA LEU A 273 4.51 -5.14 10.62
C LEU A 273 5.51 -4.88 11.76
N GLU A 274 5.87 -5.89 12.54
CA GLU A 274 6.78 -5.72 13.69
C GLU A 274 8.17 -5.26 13.28
N SER A 275 8.64 -5.63 12.09
CA SER A 275 9.94 -5.24 11.54
C SER A 275 9.83 -4.19 10.41
N LEU A 276 8.64 -3.71 10.09
CA LEU A 276 8.40 -2.82 8.93
C LEU A 276 9.32 -1.60 8.93
N ASP A 277 9.34 -0.83 10.03
CA ASP A 277 10.11 0.41 10.09
C ASP A 277 11.62 0.18 10.04
N ALA A 278 12.11 -0.94 10.59
CA ALA A 278 13.53 -1.29 10.53
C ALA A 278 13.95 -1.64 9.10
N ARG A 279 13.19 -2.50 8.42
CA ARG A 279 13.44 -2.89 7.03
C ARG A 279 13.32 -1.71 6.08
N TYR A 280 12.25 -0.93 6.20
CA TYR A 280 12.00 0.24 5.36
C TYR A 280 13.13 1.26 5.45
N ARG A 281 13.62 1.57 6.66
CA ARG A 281 14.74 2.50 6.86
C ARG A 281 16.00 2.02 6.17
N GLU A 282 16.34 0.75 6.29
CA GLU A 282 17.50 0.17 5.64
C GLU A 282 17.35 0.23 4.12
N GLN A 283 16.24 -0.26 3.59
CA GLN A 283 15.96 -0.24 2.15
C GLN A 283 15.97 1.18 1.55
N SER A 284 15.39 2.15 2.26
CA SER A 284 15.34 3.55 1.80
C SER A 284 16.72 4.23 1.86
N SER A 285 17.52 3.92 2.88
CA SER A 285 18.89 4.41 3.01
C SER A 285 19.79 3.86 1.90
N THR A 286 19.70 2.55 1.67
CA THR A 286 20.44 1.86 0.59
C THR A 286 20.04 2.40 -0.79
N ALA A 287 18.73 2.63 -1.02
CA ALA A 287 18.23 3.19 -2.28
C ALA A 287 18.78 4.61 -2.53
N LEU A 288 18.82 5.46 -1.51
CA LEU A 288 19.37 6.82 -1.63
C LEU A 288 20.86 6.80 -1.96
N GLU A 289 21.64 5.99 -1.25
CA GLU A 289 23.07 5.89 -1.47
C GLU A 289 23.38 5.29 -2.85
N LEU A 290 22.66 4.24 -3.24
CA LEU A 290 22.79 3.65 -4.58
C LEU A 290 22.46 4.68 -5.68
N ALA A 291 21.36 5.42 -5.52
CA ALA A 291 20.96 6.45 -6.47
C ALA A 291 22.04 7.53 -6.66
N ARG A 292 22.66 8.01 -5.57
CA ARG A 292 23.77 8.97 -5.62
C ARG A 292 24.98 8.45 -6.37
N ARG A 293 25.37 7.21 -6.10
CA ARG A 293 26.53 6.59 -6.79
C ARG A 293 26.25 6.38 -8.28
N LEU A 294 25.03 5.98 -8.64
CA LEU A 294 24.67 5.72 -10.03
C LEU A 294 24.62 7.00 -10.89
N GLN A 295 24.42 8.19 -10.31
CA GLN A 295 24.49 9.47 -11.03
C GLN A 295 25.88 9.71 -11.66
N GLY A 296 26.95 9.13 -11.08
CA GLY A 296 28.31 9.26 -11.60
C GLY A 296 28.69 8.26 -12.71
N VAL A 297 27.79 7.35 -13.10
CA VAL A 297 28.08 6.30 -14.09
C VAL A 297 27.76 6.78 -15.51
N PRO A 298 28.75 6.91 -16.43
CA PRO A 298 28.54 7.55 -17.73
C PRO A 298 27.50 6.86 -18.64
N GLN A 299 27.32 5.56 -18.50
CA GLN A 299 26.35 4.76 -19.27
C GLN A 299 24.91 4.93 -18.77
N ILE A 300 24.71 5.44 -17.57
CA ILE A 300 23.40 5.75 -16.99
C ILE A 300 23.07 7.20 -17.34
N LYS A 301 22.10 7.40 -18.22
CA LYS A 301 21.71 8.73 -18.73
C LYS A 301 20.90 9.52 -17.71
N ARG A 302 20.16 8.83 -16.87
CA ARG A 302 19.30 9.43 -15.83
C ARG A 302 19.15 8.47 -14.67
N VAL A 303 19.20 9.00 -13.46
CA VAL A 303 18.76 8.34 -12.24
C VAL A 303 17.54 9.10 -11.73
N ASN A 304 16.39 8.46 -11.63
CA ASN A 304 15.16 9.09 -11.17
C ASN A 304 14.77 8.51 -9.81
N TYR A 305 14.99 9.30 -8.77
CA TYR A 305 14.66 8.98 -7.39
C TYR A 305 14.29 10.25 -6.63
N THR A 306 13.12 10.28 -6.01
CA THR A 306 12.55 11.47 -5.37
C THR A 306 13.32 11.93 -4.11
N GLY A 307 14.29 11.14 -3.65
CA GLY A 307 15.21 11.50 -2.57
C GLY A 307 16.49 12.20 -3.02
N LEU A 308 16.72 12.40 -4.31
CA LEU A 308 17.85 13.17 -4.84
C LEU A 308 17.51 14.67 -4.91
N PRO A 309 18.39 15.58 -4.45
CA PRO A 309 18.13 17.02 -4.43
C PRO A 309 17.86 17.66 -5.80
N ASP A 310 18.36 17.07 -6.88
CA ASP A 310 18.15 17.50 -8.26
C ASP A 310 16.86 16.94 -8.89
N ASN A 311 16.13 16.06 -8.18
CA ASN A 311 14.85 15.56 -8.64
C ASN A 311 13.77 16.65 -8.52
N PRO A 312 12.94 16.90 -9.55
CA PRO A 312 11.94 17.97 -9.54
C PRO A 312 10.89 17.82 -8.42
N PHE A 313 10.72 16.63 -7.88
CA PHE A 313 9.78 16.35 -6.80
C PHE A 313 10.43 16.29 -5.41
N TYR A 314 11.73 16.56 -5.29
CA TYR A 314 12.46 16.45 -4.03
C TYR A 314 11.80 17.24 -2.89
N GLU A 315 11.60 18.55 -3.11
CA GLU A 315 11.01 19.45 -2.11
C GLU A 315 9.60 19.02 -1.68
N LEU A 316 8.77 18.60 -2.64
CA LEU A 316 7.42 18.11 -2.37
C LEU A 316 7.46 16.79 -1.58
N SER A 317 8.33 15.88 -1.98
CA SER A 317 8.54 14.60 -1.30
C SER A 317 8.98 14.80 0.16
N GLN A 318 9.98 15.68 0.39
CA GLN A 318 10.45 16.03 1.74
C GLN A 318 9.34 16.65 2.58
N ARG A 319 8.55 17.55 2.04
CA ARG A 319 7.45 18.21 2.75
C ARG A 319 6.36 17.22 3.17
N GLN A 320 6.03 16.25 2.33
CA GLN A 320 4.94 15.31 2.60
C GLN A 320 5.38 14.07 3.38
N PHE A 321 6.56 13.54 3.09
CA PHE A 321 7.02 12.25 3.61
C PHE A 321 8.23 12.37 4.55
N GLY A 322 8.76 13.59 4.74
CA GLY A 322 9.96 13.82 5.54
C GLY A 322 11.22 13.30 4.82
N ASN A 323 12.22 12.88 5.59
CA ASN A 323 13.52 12.45 5.05
C ASN A 323 13.50 11.04 4.45
N THR A 324 12.42 10.66 3.76
CA THR A 324 12.31 9.36 3.11
C THR A 324 11.66 9.47 1.74
N ALA A 325 12.12 8.65 0.79
CA ALA A 325 11.63 8.63 -0.58
C ALA A 325 11.31 7.19 -1.06
N GLY A 326 11.20 6.25 -0.12
CA GLY A 326 10.96 4.84 -0.45
C GLY A 326 12.22 4.11 -0.92
N ALA A 327 12.01 2.91 -1.42
CA ALA A 327 13.10 2.04 -1.90
C ALA A 327 12.92 1.62 -3.37
N MET A 328 12.32 2.48 -4.18
CA MET A 328 12.19 2.30 -5.62
C MET A 328 12.86 3.48 -6.34
N LEU A 329 13.63 3.19 -7.37
CA LEU A 329 14.20 4.17 -8.28
C LEU A 329 14.15 3.63 -9.71
N THR A 330 14.30 4.51 -10.69
CA THR A 330 14.50 4.10 -12.08
C THR A 330 15.80 4.67 -12.63
N ILE A 331 16.40 3.93 -13.56
CA ILE A 331 17.55 4.37 -14.33
C ILE A 331 17.23 4.27 -15.81
N ASP A 332 17.70 5.22 -16.59
CA ASP A 332 17.61 5.20 -18.05
C ASP A 332 18.98 4.94 -18.66
N LEU A 333 19.04 4.01 -19.61
CA LEU A 333 20.23 3.74 -20.41
C LEU A 333 20.09 4.37 -21.81
N GLU A 334 21.06 4.12 -22.69
CA GLU A 334 21.07 4.67 -24.04
C GLU A 334 19.88 4.18 -24.87
N ASP A 335 19.62 2.86 -24.80
CA ASP A 335 18.59 2.21 -25.60
C ASP A 335 18.02 0.96 -24.89
N LYS A 336 17.01 0.35 -25.52
CA LYS A 336 16.37 -0.87 -25.05
C LYS A 336 17.33 -2.07 -24.97
N ALA A 337 18.27 -2.19 -25.93
CA ALA A 337 19.19 -3.32 -25.97
C ALA A 337 20.12 -3.29 -24.75
N SER A 338 20.64 -2.11 -24.43
CA SER A 338 21.47 -1.87 -23.25
C SER A 338 20.68 -2.15 -21.95
N ALA A 339 19.42 -1.71 -21.86
CA ALA A 339 18.58 -1.96 -20.70
C ALA A 339 18.33 -3.46 -20.48
N ILE A 340 17.98 -4.19 -21.51
CA ILE A 340 17.75 -5.64 -21.45
C ILE A 340 19.07 -6.39 -21.16
N SER A 341 20.18 -5.96 -21.78
CA SER A 341 21.50 -6.55 -21.55
C SER A 341 21.92 -6.42 -20.09
N LEU A 342 21.81 -5.23 -19.51
CA LEU A 342 22.10 -5.00 -18.10
C LEU A 342 21.28 -5.96 -17.22
N ILE A 343 19.96 -5.98 -17.36
CA ILE A 343 19.09 -6.85 -16.57
C ILE A 343 19.49 -8.33 -16.69
N ASN A 344 19.86 -8.79 -17.89
CA ASN A 344 20.24 -10.18 -18.12
C ASN A 344 21.55 -10.57 -17.42
N ARG A 345 22.45 -9.62 -17.18
CA ARG A 345 23.75 -9.86 -16.57
C ARG A 345 23.78 -9.74 -15.06
N LEU A 346 22.76 -9.10 -14.45
CA LEU A 346 22.64 -8.99 -12.99
C LEU A 346 22.71 -10.36 -12.32
N LYS A 347 23.48 -10.46 -11.23
CA LYS A 347 23.72 -11.69 -10.45
C LYS A 347 23.17 -11.62 -9.02
N VAL A 348 23.23 -10.44 -8.40
CA VAL A 348 22.71 -10.18 -7.04
C VAL A 348 21.27 -9.69 -7.13
N ILE A 349 21.02 -8.70 -7.99
CA ILE A 349 19.67 -8.15 -8.19
C ILE A 349 18.83 -9.11 -9.03
N HIS A 350 17.69 -9.54 -8.50
CA HIS A 350 16.84 -10.54 -9.14
C HIS A 350 15.91 -9.95 -10.19
N ARG A 351 15.63 -10.70 -11.26
CA ARG A 351 14.64 -10.40 -12.30
C ARG A 351 13.26 -10.82 -11.83
N ALA A 352 12.48 -9.88 -11.25
CA ALA A 352 11.13 -10.18 -10.75
C ALA A 352 10.23 -8.95 -10.75
N SER A 353 8.93 -9.17 -10.82
CA SER A 353 7.93 -8.11 -10.94
C SER A 353 7.43 -7.53 -9.62
N ASN A 354 7.89 -7.99 -8.47
CA ASN A 354 7.48 -7.46 -7.17
C ASN A 354 8.14 -6.11 -6.85
N LEU A 355 7.78 -5.52 -5.70
CA LEU A 355 8.34 -4.30 -5.12
C LEU A 355 8.58 -4.51 -3.64
N PHE A 356 9.63 -3.85 -3.10
CA PHE A 356 9.89 -3.76 -1.65
C PHE A 356 9.97 -5.13 -0.97
N ASP A 357 10.47 -6.10 -1.71
CA ASP A 357 10.91 -7.39 -1.19
C ASP A 357 12.15 -7.19 -0.31
N ASN A 358 12.51 -8.18 0.49
CA ASN A 358 13.80 -8.20 1.20
C ASN A 358 14.98 -8.36 0.23
N LYS A 359 14.72 -8.78 -1.01
CA LYS A 359 15.68 -8.90 -2.12
C LYS A 359 15.51 -7.78 -3.12
N SER A 360 16.62 -7.26 -3.63
CA SER A 360 16.62 -6.26 -4.69
C SER A 360 16.13 -6.86 -6.01
N LEU A 361 15.26 -6.12 -6.68
CA LEU A 361 14.59 -6.57 -7.91
C LEU A 361 14.77 -5.57 -9.03
N ALA A 362 14.96 -6.07 -10.24
CA ALA A 362 15.01 -5.28 -11.48
C ALA A 362 13.98 -5.78 -12.48
N LEU A 363 13.37 -4.86 -13.21
CA LEU A 363 12.56 -5.17 -14.39
C LEU A 363 12.60 -4.03 -15.40
N HIS A 364 12.27 -4.36 -16.66
CA HIS A 364 12.06 -3.41 -17.74
C HIS A 364 10.56 -3.11 -17.87
N PRO A 365 10.05 -1.96 -17.40
CA PRO A 365 8.62 -1.71 -17.33
C PRO A 365 7.90 -1.86 -18.66
N ALA A 366 8.48 -1.31 -19.73
CA ALA A 366 7.86 -1.29 -21.07
C ALA A 366 7.62 -2.68 -21.66
N SER A 367 8.45 -3.68 -21.35
CA SER A 367 8.28 -5.05 -21.87
C SER A 367 7.68 -6.04 -20.87
N THR A 368 7.29 -5.56 -19.66
CA THR A 368 6.72 -6.39 -18.60
C THR A 368 5.37 -5.85 -18.13
N ILE A 369 5.35 -5.01 -17.11
CA ILE A 369 4.11 -4.52 -16.47
C ILE A 369 3.28 -3.60 -17.37
N PHE A 370 3.87 -3.07 -18.44
CA PHE A 370 3.18 -2.28 -19.48
C PHE A 370 3.23 -2.95 -20.88
N ALA A 371 3.54 -4.24 -20.96
CA ALA A 371 3.64 -4.96 -22.24
C ALA A 371 2.30 -5.01 -23.02
N ALA A 372 1.17 -4.97 -22.33
CA ALA A 372 -0.17 -4.96 -22.94
C ALA A 372 -0.54 -3.63 -23.62
N PHE A 373 0.19 -2.55 -23.32
CA PHE A 373 -0.04 -1.23 -23.91
C PHE A 373 0.76 -1.06 -25.21
N SER A 374 0.17 -0.41 -26.21
CA SER A 374 0.86 -0.04 -27.44
C SER A 374 2.02 0.93 -27.17
N GLY A 375 2.96 1.04 -28.12
CA GLY A 375 4.08 1.97 -27.98
C GLY A 375 3.65 3.45 -27.84
N SER A 376 2.54 3.84 -28.49
CA SER A 376 1.96 5.19 -28.34
C SER A 376 1.35 5.39 -26.95
N GLN A 377 0.62 4.42 -26.44
CA GLN A 377 0.08 4.46 -25.08
C GLN A 377 1.18 4.53 -24.02
N ARG A 378 2.23 3.69 -24.15
CA ARG A 378 3.37 3.75 -23.24
C ARG A 378 4.05 5.12 -23.22
N ARG A 379 4.25 5.74 -24.39
CA ARG A 379 4.81 7.10 -24.48
C ARG A 379 3.90 8.15 -23.83
N ALA A 380 2.58 8.04 -24.00
CA ALA A 380 1.63 8.93 -23.34
C ALA A 380 1.60 8.78 -21.81
N MET A 381 2.07 7.62 -21.32
CA MET A 381 2.22 7.30 -19.89
C MET A 381 3.66 7.49 -19.40
N ASP A 382 4.55 8.10 -20.17
CA ASP A 382 5.97 8.28 -19.85
C ASP A 382 6.69 6.98 -19.46
N VAL A 383 6.37 5.88 -20.16
CA VAL A 383 7.02 4.57 -20.03
C VAL A 383 7.91 4.33 -21.23
N TYR A 384 9.22 4.43 -21.03
CA TYR A 384 10.21 4.37 -22.09
C TYR A 384 10.92 3.02 -22.18
N ASP A 385 11.37 2.66 -23.38
CA ASP A 385 12.13 1.43 -23.64
C ASP A 385 13.58 1.48 -23.09
N THR A 386 14.04 2.65 -22.64
CA THR A 386 15.36 2.85 -22.00
C THR A 386 15.35 2.62 -20.49
N THR A 387 14.18 2.55 -19.89
CA THR A 387 14.01 2.59 -18.43
C THR A 387 14.09 1.21 -17.79
N ILE A 388 14.89 1.10 -16.74
CA ILE A 388 14.93 -0.01 -15.80
C ILE A 388 14.39 0.47 -14.46
N ARG A 389 13.46 -0.27 -13.87
CA ARG A 389 13.00 -0.05 -12.52
C ARG A 389 13.75 -0.96 -11.55
N LEU A 390 14.32 -0.37 -10.51
CA LEU A 390 14.98 -1.04 -9.39
C LEU A 390 14.13 -0.90 -8.14
N SER A 391 13.90 -2.01 -7.44
CA SER A 391 13.31 -2.04 -6.10
C SER A 391 14.34 -2.60 -5.15
N ILE A 392 14.78 -1.79 -4.20
CA ILE A 392 15.94 -2.10 -3.36
C ILE A 392 15.52 -2.92 -2.15
N GLY A 393 16.25 -4.00 -1.89
CA GLY A 393 16.10 -4.92 -0.79
C GLY A 393 16.96 -4.57 0.42
N LEU A 394 17.47 -5.59 1.09
CA LEU A 394 18.28 -5.48 2.32
C LEU A 394 19.75 -5.82 2.09
N GLU A 395 20.15 -6.03 0.84
CA GLU A 395 21.54 -6.29 0.49
C GLU A 395 22.44 -5.06 0.72
N HIS A 396 23.72 -5.28 0.93
CA HIS A 396 24.68 -4.21 1.13
C HIS A 396 24.80 -3.35 -0.15
N VAL A 397 24.89 -2.03 0.01
CA VAL A 397 24.89 -1.10 -1.12
C VAL A 397 26.07 -1.33 -2.09
N ASP A 398 27.24 -1.72 -1.57
CA ASP A 398 28.42 -1.98 -2.40
C ASP A 398 28.19 -3.16 -3.34
N ASP A 399 27.58 -4.25 -2.85
CA ASP A 399 27.29 -5.44 -3.66
C ASP A 399 26.28 -5.12 -4.77
N LEU A 400 25.27 -4.28 -4.49
CA LEU A 400 24.28 -3.82 -5.48
C LEU A 400 24.93 -2.92 -6.54
N TYR A 401 25.78 -1.99 -6.10
CA TYR A 401 26.47 -1.08 -6.98
C TYR A 401 27.45 -1.82 -7.92
N GLU A 402 28.24 -2.73 -7.37
CA GLU A 402 29.17 -3.56 -8.15
C GLU A 402 28.44 -4.49 -9.13
N ASP A 403 27.31 -5.07 -8.74
CA ASP A 403 26.50 -5.90 -9.62
C ASP A 403 26.01 -5.11 -10.85
N ILE A 404 25.55 -3.86 -10.65
CA ILE A 404 25.14 -2.98 -11.75
C ILE A 404 26.35 -2.60 -12.63
N LEU A 405 27.48 -2.18 -12.04
CA LEU A 405 28.68 -1.78 -12.82
C LEU A 405 29.23 -2.93 -13.65
N ASN A 406 29.37 -4.11 -13.05
CA ASN A 406 29.84 -5.30 -13.75
C ASN A 406 28.89 -5.70 -14.90
N SER A 407 27.59 -5.47 -14.71
CA SER A 407 26.57 -5.75 -15.73
C SER A 407 26.54 -4.73 -16.88
N ILE A 408 27.03 -3.51 -16.66
CA ILE A 408 27.16 -2.47 -17.70
C ILE A 408 28.41 -2.69 -18.53
N HIS A 409 29.55 -3.06 -17.92
CA HIS A 409 30.85 -3.13 -18.57
C HIS A 409 31.14 -4.47 -19.25
N SER A 410 30.36 -5.51 -19.01
CA SER A 410 30.52 -6.84 -19.64
C SER A 410 29.76 -6.92 -20.94
#